data_f8c965d440d0b387d6565fea3f1b93ae
#
_entry.id   f8c965d440d0b387d6565fea3f1b93ae
#
_cell.length_a   1.000
_cell.length_b   1.000
_cell.length_c   1.000
_cell.angle_alpha   90.00
_cell.angle_beta   90.00
_cell.angle_gamma   90.00
#
_symmetry.space_group_name_H-M   'P 1'
#
loop_
_entity.id
_entity.type
_entity.pdbx_description
1 polymer ?
#
loop_
_entity_poly.entity_id
_entity_poly.type
_entity_poly.pdbx_seq_one_letter_code
_entity_poly.pdbx_strand_id
1 'polypeptide(L)'
;MKTNKKNLGISIGLALAIAAPVASADILFWSTQAKPVQEAQAMRTEVLSDYSEGVDYQPNDGGPWQTRLQAELQAGSGSISVLGALHGDFSALSAEDLIDLDDLGVSSASTTFNDLAKLGTADLQYIPWMQATYIMAANKKALAYLPKGADIDALSYDQLIAWAANVHEATGEPKFGFPAGPKGLKHRFFQGYLYPSFTDGVVRTFASDKAVVAWDTFKELWAHTNPASTNFSFMQEQLLNGDAWIVFDHTSRLADAFNERPDDFVAFPAPAGPEGRGFMPVLAGLAIPRTAADVDAAKDLIAYMLKPETQIATLRATGFFPVVDVELPNDLPASVIATGAAVAKMSASADANPGLLPAGLGSMGGDFNRVFVDSFERIVLGGQDVRTVLNDQKKALSKIMKETGAPCWAPDAPSKGACPVE
;
A
#
# COMPACT_ATOMS: atom_id res chain seq x y z
N MET A 1 89.21 35.38 27.04
CA MET A 1 87.94 34.65 27.33
C MET A 1 86.75 35.46 26.79
N LYS A 2 86.20 35.04 25.72
CA LYS A 2 85.05 35.74 25.05
C LYS A 2 83.78 34.85 25.27
N THR A 3 82.84 35.41 25.97
CA THR A 3 81.49 34.77 26.20
C THR A 3 80.55 35.15 25.08
N ASN A 4 80.10 34.16 24.32
CA ASN A 4 79.05 34.29 23.32
C ASN A 4 77.65 34.10 23.96
N LYS A 5 76.82 35.12 23.91
CA LYS A 5 75.39 35.06 24.20
C LYS A 5 74.63 34.59 22.93
N LYS A 6 73.95 33.42 22.98
CA LYS A 6 73.02 33.00 21.95
C LYS A 6 71.66 33.57 22.28
N ASN A 7 71.10 34.34 21.38
CA ASN A 7 69.65 34.74 21.41
C ASN A 7 68.80 33.61 20.94
N LEU A 8 67.87 33.21 21.78
CA LEU A 8 66.84 32.23 21.45
C LEU A 8 65.56 32.94 20.97
N GLY A 9 65.37 32.98 19.67
CA GLY A 9 64.12 33.51 19.07
C GLY A 9 62.99 32.50 19.21
N ILE A 10 61.95 32.90 19.92
CA ILE A 10 60.68 32.10 20.02
C ILE A 10 59.80 32.51 18.83
N SER A 11 59.66 31.61 17.85
CA SER A 11 58.68 31.75 16.77
C SER A 11 57.32 31.19 17.23
N ILE A 12 56.35 32.07 17.44
CA ILE A 12 54.96 31.68 17.70
C ILE A 12 54.34 31.34 16.35
N GLY A 13 54.20 30.04 16.07
CA GLY A 13 53.45 29.55 14.92
C GLY A 13 51.95 29.63 15.21
N LEU A 14 51.27 30.51 14.48
CA LEU A 14 49.79 30.60 14.46
C LEU A 14 49.26 29.41 13.67
N ALA A 15 48.77 28.36 14.35
CA ALA A 15 48.05 27.24 13.70
C ALA A 15 46.66 27.71 13.33
N LEU A 16 46.42 28.00 12.04
CA LEU A 16 45.06 28.11 11.49
C LEU A 16 44.45 26.71 11.52
N ALA A 17 43.52 26.49 12.43
CA ALA A 17 42.64 25.34 12.37
C ALA A 17 41.64 25.55 11.19
N ILE A 18 41.91 24.92 10.05
CA ILE A 18 40.95 24.79 8.99
C ILE A 18 39.87 23.82 9.53
N ALA A 19 38.72 24.36 9.95
CA ALA A 19 37.54 23.55 10.20
C ALA A 19 37.15 22.91 8.84
N ALA A 20 37.43 21.63 8.67
CA ALA A 20 36.84 20.86 7.57
C ALA A 20 35.33 20.94 7.73
N PRO A 21 34.56 21.17 6.66
CA PRO A 21 33.13 21.06 6.74
C PRO A 21 32.83 19.63 7.21
N VAL A 22 32.13 19.50 8.32
CA VAL A 22 31.53 18.23 8.74
C VAL A 22 30.57 17.90 7.62
N ALA A 23 30.88 16.90 6.79
CA ALA A 23 29.90 16.34 5.85
C ALA A 23 28.72 15.92 6.70
N SER A 24 27.58 16.58 6.50
CA SER A 24 26.31 16.10 7.06
C SER A 24 26.14 14.65 6.60
N ALA A 25 25.89 13.74 7.54
CA ALA A 25 25.57 12.36 7.16
C ALA A 25 24.25 12.41 6.37
N ASP A 26 24.19 11.68 5.26
CA ASP A 26 22.97 11.60 4.47
C ASP A 26 21.80 11.16 5.36
N ILE A 27 20.62 11.78 5.15
CA ILE A 27 19.38 11.40 5.84
C ILE A 27 19.00 10.01 5.38
N LEU A 28 19.05 9.01 6.26
CA LEU A 28 18.63 7.66 5.91
C LEU A 28 17.09 7.55 5.92
N PHE A 29 16.53 7.42 4.72
CA PHE A 29 15.11 7.21 4.51
C PHE A 29 14.84 5.71 4.32
N TRP A 30 14.39 5.04 5.38
CA TRP A 30 14.14 3.60 5.46
C TRP A 30 12.68 3.29 5.16
N SER A 31 12.38 2.69 3.98
CA SER A 31 11.01 2.58 3.47
C SER A 31 10.59 1.14 3.18
N THR A 32 9.28 0.83 3.32
CA THR A 32 8.67 -0.43 2.83
C THR A 32 8.22 -0.33 1.37
N GLN A 33 8.35 0.83 0.72
CA GLN A 33 7.93 1.04 -0.67
C GLN A 33 9.05 0.59 -1.62
N ALA A 34 9.19 -0.75 -1.75
CA ALA A 34 10.31 -1.41 -2.43
C ALA A 34 9.97 -1.90 -3.85
N LYS A 35 8.71 -1.92 -4.25
CA LYS A 35 8.26 -2.55 -5.51
C LYS A 35 7.12 -1.77 -6.15
N PRO A 36 7.13 -1.72 -7.48
CA PRO A 36 8.18 -2.18 -8.39
C PRO A 36 9.50 -1.41 -8.23
N VAL A 37 10.61 -1.99 -8.71
CA VAL A 37 11.96 -1.39 -8.57
C VAL A 37 12.06 -0.03 -9.27
N GLN A 38 11.30 0.16 -10.34
CA GLN A 38 11.24 1.42 -11.09
C GLN A 38 10.74 2.57 -10.21
N GLU A 39 9.71 2.35 -9.38
CA GLU A 39 9.22 3.36 -8.43
C GLU A 39 10.30 3.75 -7.42
N ALA A 40 11.03 2.77 -6.89
CA ALA A 40 12.14 3.04 -5.96
C ALA A 40 13.27 3.85 -6.61
N GLN A 41 13.54 3.61 -7.90
CA GLN A 41 14.53 4.40 -8.65
C GLN A 41 14.01 5.82 -8.91
N ALA A 42 12.76 5.97 -9.35
CA ALA A 42 12.15 7.27 -9.61
C ALA A 42 12.08 8.14 -8.33
N MET A 43 11.83 7.53 -7.16
CA MET A 43 11.93 8.23 -5.88
C MET A 43 13.30 8.89 -5.69
N ARG A 44 14.40 8.21 -6.03
CA ARG A 44 15.77 8.76 -5.90
C ARG A 44 16.08 9.83 -6.92
N THR A 45 15.67 9.62 -8.19
CA THR A 45 16.13 10.44 -9.32
C THR A 45 15.17 11.58 -9.69
N GLU A 46 13.91 11.52 -9.26
CA GLU A 46 12.89 12.49 -9.67
C GLU A 46 12.24 13.19 -8.47
N VAL A 47 12.08 12.51 -7.33
CA VAL A 47 11.40 13.08 -6.17
C VAL A 47 12.41 13.69 -5.18
N LEU A 48 13.46 12.93 -4.85
CA LEU A 48 14.46 13.36 -3.83
C LEU A 48 15.65 14.09 -4.41
N SER A 49 15.82 14.13 -5.74
CA SER A 49 16.94 14.80 -6.41
C SER A 49 16.98 16.32 -6.18
N ASP A 50 15.82 16.93 -5.97
CA ASP A 50 15.69 18.38 -5.75
C ASP A 50 15.74 18.77 -4.27
N TYR A 51 15.88 17.81 -3.37
CA TYR A 51 16.09 18.09 -1.95
C TYR A 51 17.52 18.54 -1.70
N SER A 52 17.69 19.61 -0.91
CA SER A 52 19.00 20.31 -0.76
C SER A 52 20.07 19.53 -0.01
N GLU A 53 19.66 18.52 0.77
CA GLU A 53 20.54 17.67 1.56
C GLU A 53 20.59 16.25 0.98
N GLY A 54 21.66 15.51 1.29
CA GLY A 54 21.79 14.12 0.85
C GLY A 54 20.73 13.23 1.50
N VAL A 55 19.99 12.46 0.69
CA VAL A 55 19.03 11.46 1.16
C VAL A 55 19.43 10.08 0.65
N ASP A 56 19.69 9.16 1.56
CA ASP A 56 19.89 7.75 1.24
C ASP A 56 18.53 7.02 1.34
N TYR A 57 17.80 6.97 0.23
CA TYR A 57 16.51 6.25 0.14
C TYR A 57 16.75 4.76 -0.02
N GLN A 58 16.42 3.98 1.02
CA GLN A 58 16.59 2.53 1.07
C GLN A 58 15.24 1.82 1.21
N PRO A 59 14.64 1.38 0.09
CA PRO A 59 13.42 0.57 0.12
C PRO A 59 13.72 -0.89 0.45
N ASN A 60 12.90 -1.48 1.31
CA ASN A 60 13.05 -2.86 1.79
C ASN A 60 11.71 -3.59 1.86
N ASP A 61 11.74 -4.92 1.81
CA ASP A 61 10.58 -5.72 2.17
C ASP A 61 10.26 -5.55 3.68
N GLY A 62 8.99 -5.68 4.07
CA GLY A 62 8.54 -5.39 5.43
C GLY A 62 9.27 -6.15 6.55
N GLY A 63 9.69 -7.41 6.30
CA GLY A 63 10.46 -8.18 7.28
C GLY A 63 11.83 -7.57 7.63
N PRO A 64 12.73 -7.34 6.64
CA PRO A 64 13.99 -6.63 6.85
C PRO A 64 13.80 -5.22 7.41
N TRP A 65 12.78 -4.48 6.92
CA TRP A 65 12.44 -3.14 7.42
C TRP A 65 12.20 -3.17 8.94
N GLN A 66 11.30 -4.05 9.38
CA GLN A 66 10.95 -4.18 10.80
C GLN A 66 12.12 -4.68 11.65
N THR A 67 12.87 -5.68 11.16
CA THR A 67 14.00 -6.27 11.91
C THR A 67 15.05 -5.22 12.25
N ARG A 68 15.44 -4.38 11.28
CA ARG A 68 16.42 -3.32 11.51
C ARG A 68 15.89 -2.25 12.46
N LEU A 69 14.66 -1.77 12.23
CA LEU A 69 14.04 -0.77 13.11
C LEU A 69 14.01 -1.25 14.56
N GLN A 70 13.56 -2.47 14.81
CA GLN A 70 13.51 -3.06 16.15
C GLN A 70 14.92 -3.16 16.78
N ALA A 71 15.94 -3.50 16.01
CA ALA A 71 17.30 -3.56 16.51
C ALA A 71 17.81 -2.17 16.95
N GLU A 72 17.54 -1.11 16.16
CA GLU A 72 17.93 0.26 16.52
C GLU A 72 17.14 0.78 17.75
N LEU A 73 15.83 0.49 17.81
CA LEU A 73 14.99 0.84 18.97
C LEU A 73 15.47 0.18 20.26
N GLN A 74 15.86 -1.10 20.20
CA GLN A 74 16.41 -1.84 21.35
C GLN A 74 17.79 -1.31 21.77
N ALA A 75 18.62 -0.90 20.81
CA ALA A 75 19.91 -0.29 21.07
C ALA A 75 19.81 1.13 21.69
N GLY A 76 18.65 1.78 21.56
CA GLY A 76 18.42 3.14 22.03
C GLY A 76 19.13 4.22 21.19
N SER A 77 19.70 3.84 20.05
CA SER A 77 20.33 4.72 19.06
C SER A 77 20.33 4.06 17.69
N GLY A 78 20.28 4.84 16.64
CA GLY A 78 20.20 4.31 15.28
C GLY A 78 20.69 5.30 14.22
N SER A 79 20.65 4.85 12.99
CA SER A 79 20.99 5.64 11.81
C SER A 79 19.76 5.95 10.94
N ILE A 80 18.62 5.33 11.20
CA ILE A 80 17.39 5.64 10.51
C ILE A 80 16.91 7.02 10.92
N SER A 81 16.75 7.93 9.94
CA SER A 81 16.25 9.28 10.16
C SER A 81 14.74 9.35 9.91
N VAL A 82 14.27 8.82 8.76
CA VAL A 82 12.87 8.82 8.37
C VAL A 82 12.42 7.40 8.04
N LEU A 83 11.28 7.03 8.56
CA LEU A 83 10.55 5.80 8.22
C LEU A 83 9.51 6.11 7.16
N GLY A 84 9.46 5.31 6.08
CA GLY A 84 8.35 5.30 5.14
C GLY A 84 7.68 3.93 5.15
N ALA A 85 6.40 3.87 5.52
CA ALA A 85 5.72 2.58 5.62
C ALA A 85 4.20 2.71 5.43
N LEU A 86 3.52 1.57 5.27
CA LEU A 86 2.07 1.53 5.25
C LEU A 86 1.51 1.73 6.67
N HIS A 87 0.29 2.24 6.75
CA HIS A 87 -0.45 2.40 8.03
C HIS A 87 -0.38 1.13 8.91
N GLY A 88 -0.54 -0.05 8.30
CA GLY A 88 -0.49 -1.32 9.02
C GLY A 88 0.86 -1.63 9.66
N ASP A 89 1.96 -1.17 9.06
CA ASP A 89 3.31 -1.34 9.60
C ASP A 89 3.53 -0.42 10.82
N PHE A 90 3.07 0.84 10.73
CA PHE A 90 3.14 1.80 11.85
C PHE A 90 2.26 1.38 13.03
N SER A 91 1.06 0.90 12.78
CA SER A 91 0.15 0.44 13.84
C SER A 91 0.66 -0.78 14.63
N ALA A 92 1.74 -1.41 14.18
CA ALA A 92 2.45 -2.46 14.90
C ALA A 92 3.52 -1.94 15.86
N LEU A 93 3.82 -0.64 15.83
CA LEU A 93 4.79 0.03 16.71
C LEU A 93 4.08 0.58 17.95
N SER A 94 4.85 0.75 19.02
CA SER A 94 4.41 1.54 20.16
C SER A 94 4.51 3.04 19.82
N ALA A 95 3.60 3.86 20.32
CA ALA A 95 3.73 5.31 20.21
C ALA A 95 5.06 5.83 20.81
N GLU A 96 5.58 5.15 21.85
CA GLU A 96 6.87 5.48 22.45
C GLU A 96 8.07 5.22 21.53
N ASP A 97 7.88 4.50 20.43
CA ASP A 97 8.93 4.20 19.44
C ASP A 97 9.10 5.32 18.40
N LEU A 98 8.15 6.25 18.35
CA LEU A 98 8.09 7.32 17.36
C LEU A 98 8.19 8.71 18.03
N ILE A 99 8.56 9.69 17.24
CA ILE A 99 8.51 11.12 17.63
C ILE A 99 7.14 11.66 17.24
N ASP A 100 6.52 12.43 18.15
CA ASP A 100 5.32 13.21 17.90
C ASP A 100 5.60 14.29 16.83
N LEU A 101 4.68 14.42 15.87
CA LEU A 101 4.81 15.28 14.70
C LEU A 101 3.77 16.41 14.62
N ASP A 102 2.98 16.67 15.66
CA ASP A 102 1.98 17.73 15.66
C ASP A 102 2.60 19.12 15.47
N ASP A 103 3.84 19.32 15.94
CA ASP A 103 4.57 20.56 15.81
C ASP A 103 5.13 20.82 14.39
N LEU A 104 5.08 19.84 13.49
CA LEU A 104 5.57 19.96 12.13
C LEU A 104 4.76 20.93 11.26
N GLY A 105 3.49 21.17 11.63
CA GLY A 105 2.60 22.11 10.94
C GLY A 105 2.16 21.65 9.54
N VAL A 106 2.39 20.39 9.17
CA VAL A 106 1.91 19.76 7.94
C VAL A 106 1.09 18.52 8.28
N SER A 107 0.04 18.30 7.51
CA SER A 107 -0.85 17.14 7.66
C SER A 107 -1.55 16.81 6.35
N SER A 108 -2.26 15.70 6.31
CA SER A 108 -3.12 15.36 5.18
C SER A 108 -4.34 16.28 5.11
N ALA A 109 -4.84 16.52 3.90
CA ALA A 109 -6.15 17.15 3.68
C ALA A 109 -7.32 16.26 4.18
N SER A 110 -7.10 14.96 4.33
CA SER A 110 -8.10 14.01 4.85
C SER A 110 -8.05 13.92 6.37
N THR A 111 -9.13 14.31 7.04
CA THR A 111 -9.29 14.12 8.50
C THR A 111 -9.21 12.64 8.88
N THR A 112 -9.77 11.73 8.08
CA THR A 112 -9.70 10.29 8.31
C THR A 112 -8.25 9.79 8.30
N PHE A 113 -7.41 10.26 7.37
CA PHE A 113 -6.01 9.85 7.33
C PHE A 113 -5.21 10.40 8.52
N ASN A 114 -5.51 11.63 8.94
CA ASN A 114 -4.89 12.20 10.12
C ASN A 114 -5.32 11.46 11.40
N ASP A 115 -6.58 11.03 11.52
CA ASP A 115 -7.03 10.21 12.65
C ASP A 115 -6.37 8.83 12.67
N LEU A 116 -6.16 8.19 11.51
CA LEU A 116 -5.39 6.96 11.40
C LEU A 116 -3.93 7.16 11.81
N ALA A 117 -3.36 8.33 11.48
CA ALA A 117 -1.98 8.66 11.77
C ALA A 117 -1.66 8.83 13.26
N LYS A 118 -2.67 9.08 14.07
CA LYS A 118 -2.55 9.16 15.54
C LYS A 118 -2.30 7.80 16.22
N LEU A 119 -2.53 6.69 15.53
CA LEU A 119 -2.35 5.33 16.07
C LEU A 119 -3.05 5.09 17.44
N GLY A 120 -4.18 5.77 17.66
CA GLY A 120 -4.96 5.68 18.91
C GLY A 120 -4.47 6.60 20.03
N THR A 121 -3.49 7.47 19.79
CA THR A 121 -3.07 8.56 20.69
C THR A 121 -3.79 9.86 20.39
N ALA A 122 -3.41 10.97 21.05
CA ALA A 122 -3.92 12.30 20.74
C ALA A 122 -3.17 12.94 19.57
N ASP A 123 -1.90 12.59 19.38
CA ASP A 123 -0.92 13.28 18.56
C ASP A 123 -0.57 12.48 17.31
N LEU A 124 -0.10 13.14 16.24
CA LEU A 124 0.29 12.49 14.99
C LEU A 124 1.61 11.71 15.19
N GLN A 125 1.53 10.40 15.07
CA GLN A 125 2.68 9.50 15.16
C GLN A 125 3.38 9.30 13.81
N TYR A 126 2.70 9.60 12.73
CA TYR A 126 3.26 9.72 11.39
C TYR A 126 2.47 10.76 10.59
N ILE A 127 3.06 11.26 9.52
CA ILE A 127 2.37 12.12 8.57
C ILE A 127 1.92 11.26 7.38
N PRO A 128 0.63 11.24 7.01
CA PRO A 128 0.19 10.65 5.75
C PRO A 128 1.00 11.23 4.59
N TRP A 129 1.51 10.36 3.72
CA TRP A 129 2.43 10.75 2.65
C TRP A 129 1.86 10.57 1.26
N MET A 130 1.33 9.39 0.98
CA MET A 130 0.76 9.07 -0.33
C MET A 130 -0.27 7.95 -0.18
N GLN A 131 -1.18 7.85 -1.14
CA GLN A 131 -2.23 6.84 -1.14
C GLN A 131 -2.39 6.16 -2.49
N ALA A 132 -2.82 4.92 -2.45
CA ALA A 132 -3.18 4.14 -3.63
C ALA A 132 -4.35 3.21 -3.32
N THR A 133 -4.77 2.42 -4.30
CA THR A 133 -5.79 1.39 -4.12
C THR A 133 -5.72 0.38 -5.26
N TYR A 134 -6.64 -0.56 -5.26
CA TYR A 134 -6.83 -1.52 -6.34
C TYR A 134 -8.10 -1.16 -7.11
N ILE A 135 -8.12 -1.42 -8.40
CA ILE A 135 -9.25 -1.16 -9.28
C ILE A 135 -9.44 -2.30 -10.27
N MET A 136 -10.53 -2.21 -11.00
CA MET A 136 -10.73 -3.01 -12.19
C MET A 136 -10.19 -2.26 -13.43
N ALA A 137 -9.72 -3.03 -14.41
CA ALA A 137 -9.43 -2.51 -15.75
C ALA A 137 -9.93 -3.48 -16.81
N ALA A 138 -10.28 -2.95 -17.98
CA ALA A 138 -10.68 -3.80 -19.10
C ALA A 138 -10.15 -3.27 -20.42
N ASN A 139 -9.89 -4.21 -21.35
CA ASN A 139 -9.77 -3.87 -22.75
C ASN A 139 -11.15 -3.40 -23.26
N LYS A 140 -11.20 -2.28 -23.95
CA LYS A 140 -12.46 -1.70 -24.47
C LYS A 140 -13.24 -2.65 -25.39
N LYS A 141 -12.57 -3.67 -25.99
CA LYS A 141 -13.24 -4.75 -26.72
C LYS A 141 -14.23 -5.53 -25.85
N ALA A 142 -13.93 -5.68 -24.54
CA ALA A 142 -14.82 -6.38 -23.62
C ALA A 142 -16.15 -5.66 -23.40
N LEU A 143 -16.21 -4.34 -23.60
CA LEU A 143 -17.41 -3.53 -23.38
C LEU A 143 -18.59 -3.97 -24.26
N ALA A 144 -18.32 -4.53 -25.44
CA ALA A 144 -19.38 -5.08 -26.31
C ALA A 144 -20.15 -6.26 -25.68
N TYR A 145 -19.62 -6.86 -24.65
CA TYR A 145 -20.16 -8.03 -23.94
C TYR A 145 -20.70 -7.68 -22.55
N LEU A 146 -20.71 -6.41 -22.18
CA LEU A 146 -21.27 -5.96 -20.91
C LEU A 146 -22.75 -6.33 -20.84
N PRO A 147 -23.25 -6.86 -19.70
CA PRO A 147 -24.66 -7.19 -19.56
C PRO A 147 -25.56 -5.99 -19.88
N LYS A 148 -26.68 -6.25 -20.55
CA LYS A 148 -27.59 -5.18 -20.97
C LYS A 148 -28.06 -4.35 -19.76
N GLY A 149 -27.85 -3.04 -19.83
CA GLY A 149 -28.24 -2.09 -18.78
C GLY A 149 -27.28 -2.04 -17.58
N ALA A 150 -26.17 -2.80 -17.61
CA ALA A 150 -25.13 -2.65 -16.61
C ALA A 150 -24.34 -1.36 -16.83
N ASP A 151 -24.04 -0.68 -15.72
CA ASP A 151 -23.15 0.48 -15.68
C ASP A 151 -21.77 0.01 -15.20
N ILE A 152 -20.75 0.23 -16.04
CA ILE A 152 -19.37 -0.17 -15.71
C ILE A 152 -18.87 0.49 -14.41
N ASP A 153 -19.34 1.67 -14.08
CA ASP A 153 -18.96 2.41 -12.88
C ASP A 153 -19.71 1.95 -11.63
N ALA A 154 -20.73 1.08 -11.79
CA ALA A 154 -21.61 0.63 -10.70
C ALA A 154 -21.94 -0.88 -10.75
N LEU A 155 -21.01 -1.70 -11.24
CA LEU A 155 -21.22 -3.16 -11.33
C LEU A 155 -21.46 -3.80 -9.96
N SER A 156 -22.36 -4.80 -9.94
CA SER A 156 -22.37 -5.82 -8.88
C SER A 156 -21.44 -7.00 -9.23
N TYR A 157 -21.14 -7.87 -8.24
CA TYR A 157 -20.41 -9.12 -8.50
C TYR A 157 -21.12 -9.99 -9.52
N ASP A 158 -22.45 -10.12 -9.44
CA ASP A 158 -23.24 -10.90 -10.42
C ASP A 158 -23.09 -10.35 -11.84
N GLN A 159 -23.11 -9.02 -11.99
CA GLN A 159 -22.91 -8.39 -13.29
C GLN A 159 -21.46 -8.56 -13.80
N LEU A 160 -20.45 -8.50 -12.93
CA LEU A 160 -19.07 -8.78 -13.32
C LEU A 160 -18.90 -10.23 -13.78
N ILE A 161 -19.49 -11.20 -13.05
CA ILE A 161 -19.47 -12.62 -13.43
C ILE A 161 -20.16 -12.83 -14.77
N ALA A 162 -21.36 -12.27 -14.94
CA ALA A 162 -22.09 -12.35 -16.21
C ALA A 162 -21.29 -11.71 -17.37
N TRP A 163 -20.59 -10.60 -17.12
CA TRP A 163 -19.72 -9.99 -18.13
C TRP A 163 -18.54 -10.91 -18.50
N ALA A 164 -17.85 -11.45 -17.51
CA ALA A 164 -16.75 -12.39 -17.74
C ALA A 164 -17.23 -13.66 -18.47
N ALA A 165 -18.42 -14.17 -18.14
CA ALA A 165 -19.07 -15.30 -18.83
C ALA A 165 -19.39 -14.99 -20.29
N ASN A 166 -19.98 -13.82 -20.57
CA ASN A 166 -20.29 -13.38 -21.93
C ASN A 166 -19.02 -13.27 -22.81
N VAL A 167 -17.94 -12.72 -22.25
CA VAL A 167 -16.65 -12.65 -22.94
C VAL A 167 -16.07 -14.05 -23.18
N HIS A 168 -16.15 -14.95 -22.19
CA HIS A 168 -15.71 -16.32 -22.31
C HIS A 168 -16.48 -17.08 -23.40
N GLU A 169 -17.80 -16.96 -23.42
CA GLU A 169 -18.66 -17.59 -24.44
C GLU A 169 -18.31 -17.05 -25.86
N ALA A 170 -18.18 -15.74 -25.98
CA ALA A 170 -17.93 -15.11 -27.28
C ALA A 170 -16.54 -15.39 -27.85
N THR A 171 -15.53 -15.55 -26.99
CA THR A 171 -14.15 -15.78 -27.42
C THR A 171 -13.75 -17.27 -27.42
N GLY A 172 -14.51 -18.12 -26.76
CA GLY A 172 -14.17 -19.53 -26.52
C GLY A 172 -13.07 -19.73 -25.47
N GLU A 173 -12.63 -18.66 -24.79
CA GLU A 173 -11.55 -18.67 -23.79
C GLU A 173 -11.91 -17.81 -22.59
N PRO A 174 -11.56 -18.23 -21.36
CA PRO A 174 -11.71 -17.39 -20.18
C PRO A 174 -10.76 -16.18 -20.25
N LYS A 175 -11.32 -14.97 -20.17
CA LYS A 175 -10.59 -13.70 -20.34
C LYS A 175 -10.66 -12.79 -19.09
N PHE A 176 -11.07 -13.30 -17.95
CA PHE A 176 -10.86 -12.59 -16.69
C PHE A 176 -9.43 -12.86 -16.20
N GLY A 177 -8.73 -11.84 -15.71
CA GLY A 177 -7.37 -11.94 -15.14
C GLY A 177 -7.37 -11.55 -13.67
N PHE A 178 -6.62 -12.29 -12.87
CA PHE A 178 -6.54 -12.10 -11.43
C PHE A 178 -5.08 -12.29 -10.95
N PRO A 179 -4.53 -11.43 -10.07
CA PRO A 179 -3.11 -11.48 -9.68
C PRO A 179 -2.80 -12.66 -8.75
N ALA A 180 -2.99 -13.88 -9.26
CA ALA A 180 -2.84 -15.13 -8.52
C ALA A 180 -1.41 -15.69 -8.51
N GLY A 181 -0.47 -15.06 -9.23
CA GLY A 181 0.93 -15.46 -9.26
C GLY A 181 1.66 -15.32 -7.92
N PRO A 182 2.91 -15.79 -7.83
CA PRO A 182 3.64 -15.89 -6.55
C PRO A 182 3.81 -14.56 -5.80
N LYS A 183 3.95 -13.44 -6.53
CA LYS A 183 4.06 -12.08 -5.98
C LYS A 183 2.79 -11.26 -6.21
N GLY A 184 1.71 -11.89 -6.65
CA GLY A 184 0.40 -11.28 -6.78
C GLY A 184 -0.19 -10.92 -5.42
N LEU A 185 -0.95 -9.84 -5.38
CA LEU A 185 -1.54 -9.35 -4.14
C LEU A 185 -2.97 -9.89 -3.95
N LYS A 186 -3.19 -11.17 -4.32
CA LYS A 186 -4.50 -11.83 -4.25
C LYS A 186 -5.18 -11.73 -2.88
N HIS A 187 -4.41 -11.79 -1.79
CA HIS A 187 -4.94 -11.65 -0.43
C HIS A 187 -5.61 -10.29 -0.21
N ARG A 188 -5.13 -9.23 -0.85
CA ARG A 188 -5.72 -7.88 -0.73
C ARG A 188 -7.11 -7.80 -1.35
N PHE A 189 -7.36 -8.55 -2.42
CA PHE A 189 -8.70 -8.67 -2.98
C PHE A 189 -9.68 -9.26 -1.96
N PHE A 190 -9.31 -10.34 -1.30
CA PHE A 190 -10.17 -10.97 -0.30
C PHE A 190 -10.38 -10.06 0.91
N GLN A 191 -9.31 -9.47 1.43
CA GLN A 191 -9.34 -8.62 2.62
C GLN A 191 -10.07 -7.29 2.41
N GLY A 192 -9.91 -6.66 1.25
CA GLY A 192 -10.36 -5.29 1.03
C GLY A 192 -11.54 -5.15 0.07
N TYR A 193 -11.90 -6.21 -0.65
CA TYR A 193 -12.95 -6.16 -1.68
C TYR A 193 -14.01 -7.21 -1.46
N LEU A 194 -13.66 -8.48 -1.50
CA LEU A 194 -14.65 -9.55 -1.40
C LEU A 194 -15.32 -9.58 -0.02
N TYR A 195 -14.54 -9.67 1.06
CA TYR A 195 -15.09 -9.74 2.42
C TYR A 195 -15.89 -8.50 2.79
N PRO A 196 -15.38 -7.27 2.65
CA PRO A 196 -16.18 -6.07 2.91
C PRO A 196 -17.50 -6.04 2.13
N SER A 197 -17.47 -6.43 0.85
CA SER A 197 -18.68 -6.41 0.00
C SER A 197 -19.75 -7.41 0.40
N PHE A 198 -19.38 -8.54 1.01
CA PHE A 198 -20.31 -9.60 1.33
C PHE A 198 -20.62 -9.74 2.81
N THR A 199 -19.70 -9.36 3.69
CA THR A 199 -19.79 -9.67 5.11
C THR A 199 -19.76 -8.45 6.04
N ASP A 200 -19.47 -7.27 5.50
CA ASP A 200 -19.21 -6.05 6.28
C ASP A 200 -18.15 -6.28 7.38
N GLY A 201 -17.11 -7.03 7.05
CA GLY A 201 -16.01 -7.37 7.95
C GLY A 201 -14.90 -8.12 7.24
N VAL A 202 -13.85 -8.46 7.97
CA VAL A 202 -12.69 -9.22 7.47
C VAL A 202 -12.28 -10.31 8.46
N VAL A 203 -12.19 -9.95 9.74
CA VAL A 203 -11.73 -10.82 10.82
C VAL A 203 -12.90 -11.45 11.56
N ARG A 204 -13.82 -10.63 12.06
CA ARG A 204 -14.98 -11.13 12.82
C ARG A 204 -15.85 -12.05 12.01
N THR A 205 -16.04 -11.74 10.75
CA THR A 205 -16.96 -12.44 9.85
C THR A 205 -16.26 -13.51 8.99
N PHE A 206 -14.98 -13.83 9.30
CA PHE A 206 -14.13 -14.67 8.46
C PHE A 206 -14.73 -16.02 8.08
N ALA A 207 -15.41 -16.71 9.01
CA ALA A 207 -16.03 -18.02 8.76
C ALA A 207 -17.57 -17.99 8.80
N SER A 208 -18.17 -16.82 8.64
CA SER A 208 -19.63 -16.63 8.62
C SER A 208 -20.30 -17.30 7.41
N ASP A 209 -21.64 -17.43 7.45
CA ASP A 209 -22.41 -17.91 6.30
C ASP A 209 -22.27 -16.96 5.09
N LYS A 210 -22.20 -15.66 5.34
CA LYS A 210 -21.93 -14.65 4.31
C LYS A 210 -20.55 -14.85 3.65
N ALA A 211 -19.54 -15.25 4.42
CA ALA A 211 -18.22 -15.56 3.87
C ALA A 211 -18.24 -16.78 2.95
N VAL A 212 -19.06 -17.80 3.26
CA VAL A 212 -19.28 -18.95 2.35
C VAL A 212 -19.85 -18.47 1.03
N VAL A 213 -20.90 -17.63 1.07
CA VAL A 213 -21.49 -17.03 -0.15
C VAL A 213 -20.44 -16.23 -0.94
N ALA A 214 -19.62 -15.43 -0.26
CA ALA A 214 -18.55 -14.66 -0.90
C ALA A 214 -17.57 -15.57 -1.68
N TRP A 215 -17.11 -16.64 -1.05
CA TRP A 215 -16.19 -17.59 -1.69
C TRP A 215 -16.85 -18.38 -2.83
N ASP A 216 -18.11 -18.77 -2.70
CA ASP A 216 -18.84 -19.44 -3.80
C ASP A 216 -19.01 -18.46 -4.98
N THR A 217 -19.37 -17.21 -4.74
CA THR A 217 -19.40 -16.15 -5.77
C THR A 217 -18.04 -15.98 -6.45
N PHE A 218 -16.96 -15.97 -5.68
CA PHE A 218 -15.61 -15.86 -6.27
C PHE A 218 -15.24 -17.10 -7.10
N LYS A 219 -15.66 -18.32 -6.71
CA LYS A 219 -15.48 -19.54 -7.53
C LYS A 219 -16.19 -19.42 -8.88
N GLU A 220 -17.39 -18.82 -8.90
CA GLU A 220 -18.10 -18.56 -10.15
C GLU A 220 -17.31 -17.62 -11.06
N LEU A 221 -16.76 -16.53 -10.51
CA LEU A 221 -15.88 -15.63 -11.27
C LEU A 221 -14.62 -16.35 -11.76
N TRP A 222 -14.04 -17.19 -10.89
CA TRP A 222 -12.83 -17.95 -11.22
C TRP A 222 -13.04 -18.93 -12.39
N ALA A 223 -14.24 -19.46 -12.60
CA ALA A 223 -14.56 -20.30 -13.75
C ALA A 223 -14.39 -19.59 -15.11
N HIS A 224 -14.35 -18.27 -15.10
CA HIS A 224 -14.11 -17.41 -16.26
C HIS A 224 -12.72 -16.73 -16.24
N THR A 225 -11.87 -17.11 -15.28
CA THR A 225 -10.51 -16.56 -15.12
C THR A 225 -9.54 -17.35 -16.01
N ASN A 226 -8.66 -16.60 -16.72
CA ASN A 226 -7.58 -17.21 -17.50
C ASN A 226 -6.69 -18.06 -16.59
N PRO A 227 -6.52 -19.38 -16.86
CA PRO A 227 -5.72 -20.26 -16.00
C PRO A 227 -4.27 -19.79 -15.81
N ALA A 228 -3.69 -19.10 -16.80
CA ALA A 228 -2.35 -18.54 -16.71
C ALA A 228 -2.22 -17.45 -15.63
N SER A 229 -3.32 -16.89 -15.10
CA SER A 229 -3.31 -15.91 -14.02
C SER A 229 -2.53 -16.39 -12.78
N THR A 230 -2.43 -17.71 -12.57
CA THR A 230 -1.60 -18.29 -11.50
C THR A 230 -0.09 -18.06 -11.68
N ASN A 231 0.35 -17.70 -12.89
CA ASN A 231 1.75 -17.41 -13.22
C ASN A 231 2.06 -15.90 -13.22
N PHE A 232 1.03 -15.06 -13.30
CA PHE A 232 1.18 -13.60 -13.38
C PHE A 232 0.98 -12.93 -12.03
N SER A 233 1.91 -12.06 -11.69
CA SER A 233 1.85 -11.23 -10.49
C SER A 233 1.30 -9.82 -10.76
N PHE A 234 1.41 -9.36 -12.02
CA PHE A 234 0.96 -8.05 -12.49
C PHE A 234 0.02 -8.24 -13.68
N MET A 235 -1.19 -7.72 -13.57
CA MET A 235 -2.23 -7.96 -14.59
C MET A 235 -2.06 -7.11 -15.84
N GLN A 236 -1.24 -6.06 -15.82
CA GLN A 236 -0.91 -5.30 -17.03
C GLN A 236 -0.33 -6.18 -18.14
N GLU A 237 0.45 -7.23 -17.78
CA GLU A 237 1.02 -8.15 -18.75
C GLU A 237 -0.06 -8.93 -19.51
N GLN A 238 -1.07 -9.46 -18.79
CA GLN A 238 -2.18 -10.17 -19.42
C GLN A 238 -3.09 -9.25 -20.25
N LEU A 239 -3.27 -7.98 -19.82
CA LEU A 239 -4.01 -6.98 -20.61
C LEU A 239 -3.29 -6.66 -21.93
N LEU A 240 -1.97 -6.39 -21.86
CA LEU A 240 -1.16 -6.03 -23.02
C LEU A 240 -1.06 -7.16 -24.03
N ASN A 241 -0.94 -8.41 -23.56
CA ASN A 241 -0.87 -9.58 -24.42
C ASN A 241 -2.25 -10.02 -24.96
N GLY A 242 -3.36 -9.53 -24.37
CA GLY A 242 -4.72 -9.94 -24.73
C GLY A 242 -5.12 -11.29 -24.14
N ASP A 243 -4.35 -11.83 -23.21
CA ASP A 243 -4.66 -13.06 -22.46
C ASP A 243 -5.84 -12.86 -21.53
N ALA A 244 -5.94 -11.68 -20.93
CA ALA A 244 -7.11 -11.22 -20.20
C ALA A 244 -7.68 -9.93 -20.81
N TRP A 245 -9.01 -9.78 -20.75
CA TRP A 245 -9.72 -8.59 -21.19
C TRP A 245 -10.35 -7.82 -20.05
N ILE A 246 -10.54 -8.44 -18.91
CA ILE A 246 -11.04 -7.83 -17.67
C ILE A 246 -10.10 -8.27 -16.56
N VAL A 247 -9.58 -7.33 -15.75
CA VAL A 247 -8.62 -7.65 -14.70
C VAL A 247 -8.89 -6.84 -13.44
N PHE A 248 -8.37 -7.34 -12.31
CA PHE A 248 -8.25 -6.63 -11.04
C PHE A 248 -6.77 -6.53 -10.66
N ASP A 249 -6.29 -5.32 -10.34
CA ASP A 249 -4.95 -5.16 -9.74
C ASP A 249 -4.78 -3.78 -9.07
N HIS A 250 -3.63 -3.59 -8.45
CA HIS A 250 -3.19 -2.31 -7.89
C HIS A 250 -2.99 -1.26 -8.99
N THR A 251 -3.32 0.00 -8.72
CA THR A 251 -3.23 1.09 -9.72
C THR A 251 -1.85 1.16 -10.39
N SER A 252 -0.76 1.09 -9.61
CA SER A 252 0.60 1.13 -10.17
C SER A 252 0.95 -0.09 -11.02
N ARG A 253 0.33 -1.25 -10.75
CA ARG A 253 0.58 -2.50 -11.50
C ARG A 253 -0.22 -2.61 -12.80
N LEU A 254 -0.99 -1.59 -13.12
CA LEU A 254 -1.72 -1.41 -14.37
C LEU A 254 -1.12 -0.29 -15.23
N ALA A 255 -0.11 0.43 -14.68
CA ALA A 255 0.41 1.65 -15.28
C ALA A 255 0.95 1.46 -16.70
N ASP A 256 1.74 0.41 -16.95
CA ASP A 256 2.33 0.18 -18.27
C ASP A 256 1.23 -0.02 -19.34
N ALA A 257 0.17 -0.77 -19.02
CA ALA A 257 -0.93 -0.98 -19.96
C ALA A 257 -1.57 0.35 -20.41
N PHE A 258 -1.89 1.21 -19.45
CA PHE A 258 -2.51 2.52 -19.76
C PHE A 258 -1.54 3.51 -20.40
N ASN A 259 -0.24 3.45 -20.08
CA ASN A 259 0.74 4.35 -20.68
C ASN A 259 1.13 3.93 -22.10
N GLU A 260 1.26 2.61 -22.35
CA GLU A 260 1.60 2.11 -23.69
C GLU A 260 0.43 2.17 -24.68
N ARG A 261 -0.80 1.89 -24.22
CA ARG A 261 -1.99 1.81 -25.07
C ARG A 261 -3.21 2.45 -24.39
N PRO A 262 -3.20 3.78 -24.17
CA PRO A 262 -4.26 4.48 -23.43
C PRO A 262 -5.64 4.37 -24.07
N ASP A 263 -5.69 4.23 -25.39
CA ASP A 263 -6.94 4.13 -26.16
C ASP A 263 -7.58 2.72 -26.09
N ASP A 264 -6.82 1.71 -25.70
CA ASP A 264 -7.29 0.32 -25.69
C ASP A 264 -7.98 -0.07 -24.37
N PHE A 265 -7.69 0.63 -23.29
CA PHE A 265 -8.11 0.20 -21.94
C PHE A 265 -9.01 1.23 -21.25
N VAL A 266 -9.80 0.75 -20.32
CA VAL A 266 -10.64 1.55 -19.41
C VAL A 266 -10.46 1.05 -17.99
N ALA A 267 -10.31 1.98 -17.03
CA ALA A 267 -10.31 1.72 -15.60
C ALA A 267 -11.70 1.99 -15.02
N PHE A 268 -12.12 1.21 -14.03
CA PHE A 268 -13.43 1.33 -13.42
C PHE A 268 -13.43 0.80 -11.97
N PRO A 269 -14.44 1.18 -11.14
CA PRO A 269 -14.56 0.75 -9.77
C PRO A 269 -14.70 -0.77 -9.62
N ALA A 270 -14.25 -1.32 -8.49
CA ALA A 270 -14.53 -2.70 -8.12
C ALA A 270 -16.05 -2.93 -7.96
N PRO A 271 -16.53 -4.18 -8.13
CA PRO A 271 -17.96 -4.49 -8.03
C PRO A 271 -18.47 -4.37 -6.59
N ALA A 272 -19.76 -4.08 -6.44
CA ALA A 272 -20.46 -4.10 -5.16
C ALA A 272 -21.07 -5.49 -4.87
N GLY A 273 -21.07 -5.87 -3.61
CA GLY A 273 -21.83 -7.01 -3.08
C GLY A 273 -23.04 -6.57 -2.25
N PRO A 274 -23.66 -7.50 -1.51
CA PRO A 274 -24.85 -7.21 -0.69
C PRO A 274 -24.61 -6.16 0.42
N GLU A 275 -23.40 -6.06 0.94
CA GLU A 275 -23.02 -5.13 2.01
C GLU A 275 -22.34 -3.84 1.48
N GLY A 276 -22.36 -3.64 0.17
CA GLY A 276 -21.79 -2.46 -0.48
C GLY A 276 -20.55 -2.78 -1.34
N ARG A 277 -19.84 -1.71 -1.70
CA ARG A 277 -18.67 -1.74 -2.56
C ARG A 277 -17.40 -1.76 -1.72
N GLY A 278 -16.87 -2.94 -1.48
CA GLY A 278 -15.58 -3.08 -0.80
C GLY A 278 -14.45 -2.43 -1.59
N PHE A 279 -13.61 -1.67 -0.94
CA PHE A 279 -12.35 -1.21 -1.50
C PHE A 279 -11.31 -0.99 -0.40
N MET A 280 -10.03 -1.09 -0.74
CA MET A 280 -8.94 -0.98 0.22
C MET A 280 -8.12 0.28 -0.05
N PRO A 281 -8.29 1.36 0.74
CA PRO A 281 -7.34 2.46 0.70
C PRO A 281 -5.98 2.00 1.23
N VAL A 282 -4.94 2.20 0.43
CA VAL A 282 -3.55 1.90 0.78
C VAL A 282 -2.87 3.20 1.16
N LEU A 283 -2.77 3.48 2.45
CA LEU A 283 -2.16 4.68 2.99
C LEU A 283 -0.72 4.38 3.41
N ALA A 284 0.24 5.12 2.83
CA ALA A 284 1.61 5.19 3.29
C ALA A 284 1.83 6.49 4.09
N GLY A 285 2.74 6.44 5.03
CA GLY A 285 3.10 7.57 5.88
C GLY A 285 4.59 7.71 6.08
N LEU A 286 4.98 8.83 6.68
CA LEU A 286 6.34 9.17 7.09
C LEU A 286 6.38 9.39 8.60
N ALA A 287 7.31 8.72 9.28
CA ALA A 287 7.50 8.85 10.72
C ALA A 287 8.98 9.03 11.07
N ILE A 288 9.26 9.48 12.28
CA ILE A 288 10.61 9.61 12.81
C ILE A 288 10.75 8.63 13.99
N PRO A 289 11.69 7.67 13.92
CA PRO A 289 11.92 6.79 15.07
C PRO A 289 12.56 7.59 16.21
N ARG A 290 12.25 7.26 17.46
CA ARG A 290 12.84 7.91 18.64
C ARG A 290 14.37 7.80 18.71
N THR A 291 14.96 6.93 17.91
CA THR A 291 16.41 6.69 17.81
C THR A 291 17.10 7.51 16.72
N ALA A 292 16.35 8.35 16.00
CA ALA A 292 16.90 9.23 14.97
C ALA A 292 17.95 10.17 15.55
N ALA A 293 19.11 10.27 14.87
CA ALA A 293 20.21 11.10 15.34
C ALA A 293 19.97 12.60 15.12
N ASP A 294 19.25 12.95 14.05
CA ASP A 294 18.91 14.33 13.70
C ASP A 294 17.41 14.41 13.38
N VAL A 295 16.63 14.82 14.39
CA VAL A 295 15.17 14.93 14.29
C VAL A 295 14.78 16.14 13.44
N ASP A 296 15.54 17.23 13.49
CA ASP A 296 15.22 18.46 12.74
C ASP A 296 15.40 18.22 11.23
N ALA A 297 16.50 17.61 10.80
CA ALA A 297 16.70 17.22 9.40
C ALA A 297 15.63 16.22 8.92
N ALA A 298 15.22 15.28 9.77
CA ALA A 298 14.12 14.35 9.45
C ALA A 298 12.79 15.08 9.27
N LYS A 299 12.46 16.05 10.13
CA LYS A 299 11.27 16.89 10.02
C LYS A 299 11.28 17.73 8.75
N ASP A 300 12.42 18.32 8.39
CA ASP A 300 12.58 19.09 7.15
C ASP A 300 12.35 18.23 5.91
N LEU A 301 12.86 17.00 5.88
CA LEU A 301 12.59 16.05 4.80
C LEU A 301 11.09 15.70 4.72
N ILE A 302 10.43 15.42 5.84
CA ILE A 302 8.99 15.13 5.85
C ILE A 302 8.20 16.34 5.33
N ALA A 303 8.53 17.55 5.78
CA ALA A 303 7.89 18.76 5.29
C ALA A 303 8.09 18.97 3.78
N TYR A 304 9.30 18.67 3.26
CA TYR A 304 9.59 18.68 1.83
C TYR A 304 8.71 17.68 1.07
N MET A 305 8.56 16.45 1.58
CA MET A 305 7.76 15.39 0.93
C MET A 305 6.26 15.73 0.87
N LEU A 306 5.77 16.65 1.70
CA LEU A 306 4.37 17.11 1.72
C LEU A 306 4.14 18.38 0.90
N LYS A 307 5.17 18.99 0.30
CA LYS A 307 4.97 20.14 -0.60
C LYS A 307 4.14 19.74 -1.81
N PRO A 308 3.22 20.58 -2.30
CA PRO A 308 2.39 20.27 -3.47
C PRO A 308 3.18 19.79 -4.69
N GLU A 309 4.31 20.46 -5.00
CA GLU A 309 5.18 20.09 -6.12
C GLU A 309 5.84 18.72 -5.93
N THR A 310 6.27 18.38 -4.70
CA THR A 310 6.87 17.09 -4.37
C THR A 310 5.83 15.98 -4.39
N GLN A 311 4.59 16.26 -3.98
CA GLN A 311 3.47 15.33 -4.07
C GLN A 311 3.11 15.03 -5.54
N ILE A 312 3.16 16.01 -6.43
CA ILE A 312 2.98 15.79 -7.88
C ILE A 312 4.15 15.00 -8.46
N ALA A 313 5.40 15.28 -8.07
CA ALA A 313 6.55 14.48 -8.47
C ALA A 313 6.39 13.02 -8.01
N THR A 314 5.97 12.80 -6.76
CA THR A 314 5.68 11.45 -6.22
C THR A 314 4.59 10.73 -7.02
N LEU A 315 3.49 11.43 -7.37
CA LEU A 315 2.42 10.88 -8.21
C LEU A 315 2.94 10.44 -9.59
N ARG A 316 3.76 11.28 -10.24
CA ARG A 316 4.36 10.96 -11.55
C ARG A 316 5.30 9.75 -11.47
N ALA A 317 6.11 9.71 -10.41
CA ALA A 317 7.14 8.69 -10.22
C ALA A 317 6.57 7.32 -9.82
N THR A 318 5.47 7.28 -9.07
CA THR A 318 4.99 6.06 -8.39
C THR A 318 3.54 5.69 -8.71
N GLY A 319 2.75 6.60 -9.27
CA GLY A 319 1.31 6.41 -9.45
C GLY A 319 0.51 6.43 -8.13
N PHE A 320 1.13 6.81 -7.01
CA PHE A 320 0.43 7.04 -5.75
C PHE A 320 -0.10 8.47 -5.67
N PHE A 321 -1.35 8.60 -5.24
CA PHE A 321 -2.04 9.88 -5.22
C PHE A 321 -1.63 10.75 -4.03
N PRO A 322 -1.64 12.10 -4.23
CA PRO A 322 -1.39 13.05 -3.16
C PRO A 322 -2.35 12.88 -1.99
N VAL A 323 -1.88 13.26 -0.80
CA VAL A 323 -2.69 13.34 0.43
C VAL A 323 -2.93 14.76 0.88
N VAL A 324 -2.35 15.75 0.17
CA VAL A 324 -2.55 17.18 0.39
C VAL A 324 -3.46 17.75 -0.70
N ASP A 325 -4.06 18.92 -0.43
CA ASP A 325 -4.82 19.64 -1.44
C ASP A 325 -3.87 20.16 -2.52
N VAL A 326 -4.05 19.67 -3.74
CA VAL A 326 -3.25 20.05 -4.90
C VAL A 326 -4.06 19.95 -6.18
N GLU A 327 -3.91 20.92 -7.05
CA GLU A 327 -4.48 20.86 -8.41
C GLU A 327 -3.63 19.91 -9.26
N LEU A 328 -4.27 18.86 -9.78
CA LEU A 328 -3.59 17.88 -10.61
C LEU A 328 -3.29 18.47 -11.99
N PRO A 329 -2.03 18.39 -12.47
CA PRO A 329 -1.68 18.86 -13.81
C PRO A 329 -2.40 18.10 -14.93
N ASN A 330 -2.68 18.78 -16.04
CA ASN A 330 -3.35 18.18 -17.20
C ASN A 330 -2.43 17.26 -18.04
N ASP A 331 -1.13 17.26 -17.76
CA ASP A 331 -0.09 16.50 -18.48
C ASP A 331 0.38 15.26 -17.71
N LEU A 332 -0.45 14.76 -16.79
CA LEU A 332 -0.16 13.53 -16.05
C LEU A 332 -0.11 12.31 -16.99
N PRO A 333 0.65 11.25 -16.61
CA PRO A 333 0.62 9.98 -17.34
C PRO A 333 -0.79 9.46 -17.55
N ALA A 334 -1.06 8.84 -18.71
CA ALA A 334 -2.38 8.30 -19.03
C ALA A 334 -2.88 7.31 -17.98
N SER A 335 -1.98 6.52 -17.40
CA SER A 335 -2.29 5.61 -16.29
C SER A 335 -2.86 6.34 -15.07
N VAL A 336 -2.26 7.46 -14.69
CA VAL A 336 -2.70 8.25 -13.52
C VAL A 336 -4.07 8.85 -13.77
N ILE A 337 -4.30 9.41 -14.96
CA ILE A 337 -5.60 10.00 -15.33
C ILE A 337 -6.70 8.93 -15.29
N ALA A 338 -6.48 7.79 -15.95
CA ALA A 338 -7.47 6.72 -16.04
C ALA A 338 -7.77 6.08 -14.68
N THR A 339 -6.71 5.72 -13.94
CA THR A 339 -6.87 5.05 -12.63
C THR A 339 -7.41 6.01 -11.58
N GLY A 340 -6.98 7.27 -11.57
CA GLY A 340 -7.47 8.29 -10.65
C GLY A 340 -8.97 8.56 -10.79
N ALA A 341 -9.49 8.61 -12.03
CA ALA A 341 -10.92 8.75 -12.27
C ALA A 341 -11.72 7.56 -11.71
N ALA A 342 -11.23 6.33 -11.88
CA ALA A 342 -11.87 5.13 -11.35
C ALA A 342 -11.83 5.10 -9.81
N VAL A 343 -10.70 5.48 -9.20
CA VAL A 343 -10.54 5.57 -7.73
C VAL A 343 -11.50 6.60 -7.16
N ALA A 344 -11.61 7.78 -7.77
CA ALA A 344 -12.52 8.83 -7.33
C ALA A 344 -13.98 8.37 -7.37
N LYS A 345 -14.41 7.70 -8.45
CA LYS A 345 -15.76 7.13 -8.55
C LYS A 345 -16.02 6.05 -7.49
N MET A 346 -15.03 5.18 -7.24
CA MET A 346 -15.15 4.10 -6.26
C MET A 346 -15.29 4.64 -4.83
N SER A 347 -14.44 5.58 -4.44
CA SER A 347 -14.45 6.16 -3.09
C SER A 347 -15.65 7.08 -2.83
N ALA A 348 -16.18 7.74 -3.88
CA ALA A 348 -17.36 8.59 -3.79
C ALA A 348 -18.69 7.83 -3.97
N SER A 349 -18.64 6.53 -4.20
CA SER A 349 -19.85 5.69 -4.36
C SER A 349 -20.69 5.72 -3.10
N ALA A 350 -22.01 5.83 -3.23
CA ALA A 350 -22.92 5.86 -2.08
C ALA A 350 -22.91 4.55 -1.26
N ASP A 351 -22.50 3.46 -1.89
CA ASP A 351 -22.35 2.14 -1.31
C ASP A 351 -20.89 1.79 -0.94
N ALA A 352 -19.99 2.78 -0.89
CA ALA A 352 -18.57 2.56 -0.57
C ALA A 352 -18.41 1.98 0.84
N ASN A 353 -17.69 0.85 0.93
CA ASN A 353 -17.40 0.14 2.18
C ASN A 353 -15.87 -0.09 2.31
N PRO A 354 -15.12 0.86 2.88
CA PRO A 354 -13.67 0.79 2.92
C PRO A 354 -13.17 -0.29 3.90
N GLY A 355 -12.42 -1.26 3.38
CA GLY A 355 -11.65 -2.23 4.15
C GLY A 355 -10.22 -1.73 4.37
N LEU A 356 -9.89 -1.31 5.58
CA LEU A 356 -8.54 -0.81 5.88
C LEU A 356 -7.49 -1.92 5.79
N LEU A 357 -6.23 -1.53 5.57
CA LEU A 357 -5.11 -2.45 5.70
C LEU A 357 -5.07 -3.06 7.10
N PRO A 358 -4.67 -4.34 7.23
CA PRO A 358 -4.50 -4.97 8.54
C PRO A 358 -3.60 -4.14 9.45
N ALA A 359 -4.04 -3.95 10.70
CA ALA A 359 -3.38 -3.11 11.67
C ALA A 359 -2.99 -3.90 12.93
N GLY A 360 -1.87 -3.53 13.59
CA GLY A 360 -1.45 -4.08 14.87
C GLY A 360 -0.93 -5.53 14.84
N LEU A 361 -0.65 -6.08 13.66
CA LEU A 361 -0.22 -7.49 13.51
C LEU A 361 1.29 -7.72 13.69
N GLY A 362 2.10 -6.68 13.63
CA GLY A 362 3.54 -6.77 13.76
C GLY A 362 4.16 -7.79 12.80
N SER A 363 5.06 -8.60 13.28
CA SER A 363 5.72 -9.66 12.49
C SER A 363 4.77 -10.74 11.98
N MET A 364 3.54 -10.84 12.50
CA MET A 364 2.54 -11.83 12.07
C MET A 364 1.68 -11.36 10.88
N GLY A 365 1.94 -10.17 10.31
CA GLY A 365 1.22 -9.68 9.12
C GLY A 365 1.34 -10.62 7.92
N GLY A 366 2.49 -11.26 7.74
CA GLY A 366 2.69 -12.29 6.71
C GLY A 366 1.82 -13.53 6.92
N ASP A 367 1.72 -14.01 8.15
CA ASP A 367 0.89 -15.17 8.51
C ASP A 367 -0.61 -14.86 8.35
N PHE A 368 -1.02 -13.63 8.71
CA PHE A 368 -2.38 -13.15 8.44
C PHE A 368 -2.72 -13.19 6.95
N ASN A 369 -1.84 -12.66 6.09
CA ASN A 369 -2.05 -12.71 4.66
C ASN A 369 -2.11 -14.15 4.14
N ARG A 370 -1.31 -15.04 4.72
CA ARG A 370 -1.26 -16.47 4.37
C ARG A 370 -2.61 -17.16 4.60
N VAL A 371 -3.37 -16.80 5.63
CA VAL A 371 -4.72 -17.34 5.87
C VAL A 371 -5.63 -17.18 4.63
N PHE A 372 -5.60 -16.02 3.99
CA PHE A 372 -6.40 -15.76 2.78
C PHE A 372 -5.82 -16.43 1.53
N VAL A 373 -4.48 -16.47 1.42
CA VAL A 373 -3.81 -17.19 0.33
C VAL A 373 -4.11 -18.68 0.40
N ASP A 374 -3.97 -19.30 1.57
CA ASP A 374 -4.26 -20.73 1.76
C ASP A 374 -5.74 -21.04 1.56
N SER A 375 -6.64 -20.12 1.96
CA SER A 375 -8.08 -20.26 1.66
C SER A 375 -8.32 -20.29 0.15
N PHE A 376 -7.71 -19.36 -0.60
CA PHE A 376 -7.80 -19.35 -2.07
C PHE A 376 -7.24 -20.64 -2.68
N GLU A 377 -6.04 -21.05 -2.29
CA GLU A 377 -5.40 -22.25 -2.83
C GLU A 377 -6.23 -23.51 -2.57
N ARG A 378 -6.78 -23.64 -1.38
CA ARG A 378 -7.59 -24.82 -0.99
C ARG A 378 -8.99 -24.82 -1.60
N ILE A 379 -9.67 -23.66 -1.56
CA ILE A 379 -11.06 -23.55 -2.04
C ILE A 379 -11.09 -23.54 -3.58
N VAL A 380 -10.30 -22.64 -4.17
CA VAL A 380 -10.41 -22.33 -5.60
C VAL A 380 -9.56 -23.26 -6.45
N LEU A 381 -8.30 -23.43 -6.12
CA LEU A 381 -7.40 -24.29 -6.89
C LEU A 381 -7.56 -25.76 -6.49
N GLY A 382 -7.74 -26.04 -5.21
CA GLY A 382 -7.87 -27.39 -4.67
C GLY A 382 -9.29 -27.95 -4.68
N GLY A 383 -10.31 -27.14 -4.96
CA GLY A 383 -11.71 -27.56 -5.03
C GLY A 383 -12.29 -28.08 -3.70
N GLN A 384 -11.67 -27.72 -2.56
CA GLN A 384 -12.14 -28.16 -1.24
C GLN A 384 -13.43 -27.43 -0.86
N ASP A 385 -14.20 -28.06 0.03
CA ASP A 385 -15.43 -27.48 0.58
C ASP A 385 -15.15 -26.17 1.32
N VAL A 386 -15.87 -25.11 0.95
CA VAL A 386 -15.63 -23.74 1.46
C VAL A 386 -15.76 -23.70 2.98
N ARG A 387 -16.84 -24.24 3.54
CA ARG A 387 -17.08 -24.20 4.99
C ARG A 387 -15.98 -24.91 5.77
N THR A 388 -15.53 -26.06 5.28
CA THR A 388 -14.45 -26.83 5.88
C THR A 388 -13.15 -26.04 5.91
N VAL A 389 -12.78 -25.41 4.78
CA VAL A 389 -11.55 -24.61 4.70
C VAL A 389 -11.62 -23.38 5.62
N LEU A 390 -12.75 -22.66 5.60
CA LEU A 390 -12.90 -21.47 6.46
C LEU A 390 -12.84 -21.84 7.95
N ASN A 391 -13.43 -22.94 8.37
CA ASN A 391 -13.35 -23.42 9.75
C ASN A 391 -11.92 -23.81 10.16
N ASP A 392 -11.14 -24.37 9.25
CA ASP A 392 -9.73 -24.68 9.52
C ASP A 392 -8.88 -23.40 9.61
N GLN A 393 -9.03 -22.50 8.65
CA GLN A 393 -8.29 -21.24 8.60
C GLN A 393 -8.70 -20.27 9.73
N LYS A 394 -9.93 -20.33 10.21
CA LYS A 394 -10.38 -19.63 11.43
C LYS A 394 -9.50 -19.95 12.63
N LYS A 395 -9.04 -21.19 12.78
CA LYS A 395 -8.17 -21.59 13.89
C LYS A 395 -6.82 -20.85 13.81
N ALA A 396 -6.23 -20.79 12.60
CA ALA A 396 -4.99 -20.06 12.34
C ALA A 396 -5.17 -18.57 12.59
N LEU A 397 -6.24 -17.97 12.03
CA LEU A 397 -6.56 -16.56 12.21
C LEU A 397 -6.78 -16.20 13.69
N SER A 398 -7.55 -17.02 14.41
CA SER A 398 -7.81 -16.82 15.85
C SER A 398 -6.52 -16.87 16.69
N LYS A 399 -5.57 -17.73 16.31
CA LYS A 399 -4.25 -17.79 16.96
C LYS A 399 -3.50 -16.48 16.73
N ILE A 400 -3.43 -16.00 15.48
CA ILE A 400 -2.75 -14.76 15.13
C ILE A 400 -3.33 -13.57 15.91
N MET A 401 -4.66 -13.41 15.89
CA MET A 401 -5.31 -12.30 16.60
C MET A 401 -5.07 -12.36 18.11
N LYS A 402 -5.07 -13.55 18.69
CA LYS A 402 -4.80 -13.73 20.12
C LYS A 402 -3.33 -13.42 20.48
N GLU A 403 -2.38 -13.83 19.66
CA GLU A 403 -0.94 -13.64 19.90
C GLU A 403 -0.52 -12.18 19.72
N THR A 404 -1.10 -11.50 18.73
CA THR A 404 -0.82 -10.08 18.47
C THR A 404 -1.59 -9.14 19.42
N GLY A 405 -2.76 -9.56 19.91
CA GLY A 405 -3.66 -8.67 20.64
C GLY A 405 -4.30 -7.59 19.75
N ALA A 406 -4.11 -7.65 18.43
CA ALA A 406 -4.55 -6.63 17.49
C ALA A 406 -6.07 -6.39 17.58
N PRO A 407 -6.53 -5.13 17.72
CA PRO A 407 -7.95 -4.82 17.71
C PRO A 407 -8.56 -5.00 16.33
N CYS A 408 -9.87 -5.03 16.23
CA CYS A 408 -10.55 -4.98 14.94
C CYS A 408 -10.31 -3.63 14.24
N TRP A 409 -10.23 -3.67 12.91
CA TRP A 409 -10.17 -2.49 12.03
C TRP A 409 -11.32 -2.52 11.01
N ALA A 410 -11.64 -1.37 10.44
CA ALA A 410 -12.75 -1.26 9.49
C ALA A 410 -12.60 -2.21 8.28
N PRO A 411 -13.72 -2.82 7.82
CA PRO A 411 -15.10 -2.55 8.23
C PRO A 411 -15.57 -3.33 9.47
N ASP A 412 -14.75 -4.23 10.06
CA ASP A 412 -15.13 -4.88 11.31
C ASP A 412 -15.46 -3.84 12.40
N ALA A 413 -16.51 -4.07 13.16
CA ALA A 413 -16.84 -3.19 14.29
C ALA A 413 -15.71 -3.20 15.32
N PRO A 414 -15.36 -2.02 15.90
CA PRO A 414 -14.28 -1.89 16.87
C PRO A 414 -14.36 -2.89 18.03
N SER A 415 -13.21 -3.39 18.49
CA SER A 415 -13.12 -4.31 19.63
C SER A 415 -12.33 -3.71 20.78
N LYS A 416 -12.60 -4.20 22.00
CA LYS A 416 -11.74 -3.98 23.16
C LYS A 416 -10.74 -5.15 23.25
N GLY A 417 -9.49 -4.91 22.86
CA GLY A 417 -8.47 -5.96 22.77
C GLY A 417 -8.55 -6.75 21.46
N ALA A 418 -7.97 -7.96 21.44
CA ALA A 418 -7.86 -8.78 20.24
C ALA A 418 -9.21 -8.93 19.51
N CYS A 419 -9.17 -8.73 18.18
CA CYS A 419 -10.37 -8.88 17.35
C CYS A 419 -10.85 -10.35 17.37
N PRO A 420 -12.11 -10.62 17.76
CA PRO A 420 -12.65 -11.96 17.77
C PRO A 420 -12.85 -12.47 16.34
N VAL A 421 -12.65 -13.77 16.11
CA VAL A 421 -12.88 -14.45 14.83
C VAL A 421 -14.14 -15.33 14.98
N GLU A 422 -15.19 -15.01 14.25
CA GLU A 422 -16.49 -15.71 14.31
C GLU A 422 -16.70 -16.64 13.11
#